data_f39e8709d90ed4894a4922d020494e4b
#
_entry.id   f39e8709d90ed4894a4922d020494e4b
#
_cell.length_a   1.000
_cell.length_b   1.000
_cell.length_c   1.000
_cell.angle_alpha   90.00
_cell.angle_beta   90.00
_cell.angle_gamma   90.00
#
_symmetry.space_group_name_H-M   'P 1'
#
loop_
_entity.id
_entity.type
_entity.pdbx_description
1 polymer ?
#
loop_
_entity_poly.entity_id
_entity_poly.type
_entity_poly.pdbx_seq_one_letter_code
_entity_poly.pdbx_strand_id
1 'polypeptide(L)'
;MDPFYRCPCCGYRTLDSPGALSLCPVCWWEDDGQDDEDADEARLTVNGALSLEEARMYYAQCGASHPSFLRYVRQPFENEL
;
A
#
# COMPACT_ATOMS: atom_id res chain seq x y z
N MET A 1 15.40 13.63 -10.27
CA MET A 1 15.22 12.24 -9.86
C MET A 1 14.11 12.17 -8.82
N ASP A 2 13.22 11.23 -9.00
CA ASP A 2 12.10 11.06 -8.08
C ASP A 2 12.59 10.39 -6.79
N PRO A 3 12.40 11.01 -5.61
CA PRO A 3 12.86 10.41 -4.36
C PRO A 3 11.94 9.33 -3.80
N PHE A 4 10.78 9.10 -4.43
CA PHE A 4 9.79 8.19 -3.88
C PHE A 4 9.59 6.96 -4.77
N TYR A 5 9.23 5.86 -4.13
CA TYR A 5 8.96 4.58 -4.76
C TYR A 5 7.47 4.32 -4.83
N ARG A 6 7.05 3.54 -5.82
CA ARG A 6 5.64 3.19 -5.97
C ARG A 6 5.20 2.24 -4.86
N CYS A 7 4.07 2.54 -4.25
CA CYS A 7 3.43 1.64 -3.31
C CYS A 7 2.92 0.41 -4.08
N PRO A 8 3.25 -0.81 -3.65
CA PRO A 8 2.82 -2.01 -4.37
C PRO A 8 1.30 -2.24 -4.31
N CYS A 9 0.61 -1.60 -3.38
CA CYS A 9 -0.85 -1.71 -3.27
C CYS A 9 -1.56 -0.74 -4.21
N CYS A 10 -1.35 0.56 -4.07
CA CYS A 10 -2.08 1.56 -4.86
C CYS A 10 -1.37 2.00 -6.14
N GLY A 11 -0.06 1.79 -6.23
CA GLY A 11 0.72 2.14 -7.42
C GLY A 11 1.20 3.58 -7.48
N TYR A 12 0.89 4.39 -6.47
CA TYR A 12 1.35 5.77 -6.43
C TYR A 12 2.70 5.90 -5.75
N ARG A 13 3.46 6.94 -6.10
CA ARG A 13 4.83 7.14 -5.60
C ARG A 13 4.81 7.82 -4.23
N THR A 14 4.58 7.02 -3.20
CA THR A 14 4.37 7.51 -1.84
C THR A 14 5.38 7.01 -0.81
N LEU A 15 6.25 6.05 -1.19
CA LEU A 15 7.14 5.38 -0.23
C LEU A 15 8.57 5.92 -0.30
N ASP A 16 9.20 6.08 0.86
CA ASP A 16 10.60 6.54 0.96
C ASP A 16 11.59 5.48 0.51
N SER A 17 11.31 4.21 0.83
CA SER A 17 12.15 3.07 0.47
C SER A 17 11.29 1.82 0.33
N PRO A 18 11.59 0.94 -0.63
CA PRO A 18 10.82 -0.29 -0.80
C PRO A 18 11.12 -1.26 0.37
N GLY A 19 10.05 -1.90 0.88
CA GLY A 19 10.17 -2.94 1.89
C GLY A 19 10.61 -2.47 3.27
N ALA A 20 10.60 -1.18 3.54
CA ALA A 20 11.11 -0.61 4.80
C ALA A 20 10.01 -0.35 5.83
N LEU A 21 8.87 -0.99 5.69
CA LEU A 21 7.70 -0.82 6.56
C LEU A 21 7.13 0.59 6.52
N SER A 22 7.39 1.34 5.46
CA SER A 22 6.81 2.67 5.27
C SER A 22 5.31 2.56 5.06
N LEU A 23 4.56 3.46 5.68
CA LEU A 23 3.11 3.49 5.58
C LEU A 23 2.69 4.42 4.45
N CYS A 24 1.94 3.89 3.49
CA CYS A 24 1.46 4.68 2.36
C CYS A 24 0.31 5.59 2.80
N PRO A 25 0.44 6.92 2.66
CA PRO A 25 -0.64 7.82 3.08
C PRO A 25 -1.87 7.79 2.17
N VAL A 26 -1.75 7.22 0.98
CA VAL A 26 -2.86 7.16 0.03
C VAL A 26 -3.74 5.94 0.27
N CYS A 27 -3.16 4.76 0.52
CA CYS A 27 -3.95 3.54 0.71
C CYS A 27 -3.82 2.92 2.11
N TRP A 28 -2.87 3.37 2.91
CA TRP A 28 -2.60 2.89 4.27
C TRP A 28 -1.98 1.49 4.32
N TRP A 29 -1.42 1.01 3.21
CA TRP A 29 -0.63 -0.22 3.18
C TRP A 29 0.73 0.03 3.84
N GLU A 30 1.14 -0.88 4.72
CA GLU A 30 2.47 -0.83 5.31
C GLU A 30 3.37 -1.76 4.50
N ASP A 31 4.40 -1.21 3.85
CA ASP A 31 5.19 -1.94 2.86
C ASP A 31 6.12 -2.95 3.52
N ASP A 32 5.68 -4.20 3.60
CA ASP A 32 6.43 -5.31 4.19
C ASP A 32 7.33 -6.04 3.20
N GLY A 33 7.49 -5.51 1.99
CA GLY A 33 8.30 -6.10 0.95
C GLY A 33 7.55 -7.01 -0.01
N GLN A 34 6.25 -7.23 0.18
CA GLN A 34 5.45 -7.99 -0.78
C GLN A 34 5.32 -7.24 -2.10
N ASP A 35 5.31 -7.98 -3.19
CA ASP A 35 5.04 -7.45 -4.53
C ASP A 35 4.32 -8.53 -5.33
N ASP A 36 4.28 -8.40 -6.66
CA ASP A 36 3.47 -9.29 -7.52
C ASP A 36 3.71 -10.78 -7.26
N GLU A 37 4.94 -11.17 -6.99
CA GLU A 37 5.32 -12.58 -6.85
C GLU A 37 4.72 -13.26 -5.63
N ASP A 38 4.56 -12.53 -4.53
CA ASP A 38 4.07 -13.06 -3.27
C ASP A 38 2.84 -12.30 -2.75
N ALA A 39 2.12 -11.63 -3.65
CA ALA A 39 0.98 -10.81 -3.27
C ALA A 39 -0.14 -11.59 -2.58
N ASP A 40 -0.25 -12.90 -2.85
CA ASP A 40 -1.29 -13.75 -2.27
C ASP A 40 -0.95 -14.25 -0.86
N GLU A 41 0.23 -13.95 -0.34
CA GLU A 41 0.64 -14.39 0.99
C GLU A 41 0.20 -13.42 2.07
N ALA A 42 -0.35 -13.95 3.17
CA ALA A 42 -0.58 -13.18 4.39
C ALA A 42 0.61 -13.40 5.31
N ARG A 43 1.47 -12.40 5.46
CA ARG A 43 2.71 -12.55 6.22
C ARG A 43 2.53 -12.54 7.74
N LEU A 44 1.35 -12.14 8.21
CA LEU A 44 1.02 -12.11 9.64
C LEU A 44 1.97 -11.22 10.46
N THR A 45 2.47 -10.16 9.85
CA THR A 45 3.34 -9.18 10.49
C THR A 45 2.59 -7.85 10.62
N VAL A 46 3.14 -6.77 10.06
CA VAL A 46 2.57 -5.42 10.20
C VAL A 46 1.19 -5.26 9.56
N ASN A 47 0.88 -6.05 8.52
CA ASN A 47 -0.43 -6.02 7.87
C ASN A 47 -1.37 -7.13 8.37
N GLY A 48 -0.97 -7.88 9.41
CA GLY A 48 -1.76 -8.95 9.96
C GLY A 48 -2.10 -10.02 8.93
N ALA A 49 -3.35 -10.44 8.88
CA ALA A 49 -3.83 -11.46 7.94
C ALA A 49 -4.12 -10.90 6.54
N LEU A 50 -3.91 -9.61 6.30
CA LEU A 50 -4.19 -8.98 5.03
C LEU A 50 -3.02 -9.21 4.06
N SER A 51 -3.30 -9.89 2.93
CA SER A 51 -2.33 -10.06 1.86
C SER A 51 -2.30 -8.81 0.97
N LEU A 52 -1.22 -8.63 0.21
CA LEU A 52 -1.15 -7.53 -0.76
C LEU A 52 -2.24 -7.67 -1.82
N GLU A 53 -2.55 -8.87 -2.26
CA GLU A 53 -3.62 -9.13 -3.22
C GLU A 53 -4.97 -8.62 -2.70
N GLU A 54 -5.29 -8.93 -1.45
CA GLU A 54 -6.52 -8.45 -0.82
C GLU A 54 -6.50 -6.94 -0.65
N ALA A 55 -5.36 -6.37 -0.28
CA ALA A 55 -5.21 -4.92 -0.13
C ALA A 55 -5.45 -4.19 -1.45
N ARG A 56 -4.93 -4.74 -2.55
CA ARG A 56 -5.16 -4.21 -3.90
C ARG A 56 -6.64 -4.24 -4.27
N MET A 57 -7.32 -5.33 -3.93
CA MET A 57 -8.74 -5.50 -4.20
C MET A 57 -9.56 -4.46 -3.41
N TYR A 58 -9.27 -4.30 -2.14
CA TYR A 58 -9.96 -3.30 -1.31
C TYR A 58 -9.70 -1.89 -1.81
N TYR A 59 -8.47 -1.60 -2.21
CA TYR A 59 -8.16 -0.27 -2.74
C TYR A 59 -8.97 0.04 -4.00
N ALA A 60 -9.11 -0.93 -4.90
CA ALA A 60 -9.92 -0.78 -6.10
C ALA A 60 -11.40 -0.57 -5.77
N GLN A 61 -11.88 -1.16 -4.68
CA GLN A 61 -13.28 -1.07 -4.27
C GLN A 61 -13.62 0.20 -3.50
N CYS A 62 -12.75 0.62 -2.59
CA CYS A 62 -13.10 1.69 -1.65
C CYS A 62 -12.05 2.80 -1.49
N GLY A 63 -10.85 2.65 -2.07
CA GLY A 63 -9.80 3.66 -1.96
C GLY A 63 -8.91 3.54 -0.74
N ALA A 64 -8.92 2.38 -0.08
CA ALA A 64 -8.02 2.07 1.02
C ALA A 64 -7.63 0.60 0.95
N SER A 65 -6.48 0.23 1.53
CA SER A 65 -6.04 -1.16 1.55
C SER A 65 -6.95 -2.07 2.39
N HIS A 66 -7.76 -1.48 3.24
CA HIS A 66 -8.83 -2.15 3.98
C HIS A 66 -9.89 -1.10 4.35
N PRO A 67 -11.20 -1.45 4.39
CA PRO A 67 -12.24 -0.47 4.72
C PRO A 67 -12.07 0.20 6.08
N SER A 68 -11.45 -0.49 7.05
CA SER A 68 -11.19 0.09 8.37
C SER A 68 -10.21 1.27 8.35
N PHE A 69 -9.49 1.47 7.25
CA PHE A 69 -8.49 2.53 7.11
C PHE A 69 -9.01 3.77 6.37
N LEU A 70 -10.26 3.78 5.97
CA LEU A 70 -10.82 4.88 5.17
C LEU A 70 -10.64 6.26 5.81
N ARG A 71 -10.66 6.34 7.13
CA ARG A 71 -10.49 7.62 7.84
C ARG A 71 -9.06 8.17 7.78
N TYR A 72 -8.10 7.34 7.37
CA TYR A 72 -6.68 7.72 7.40
C TYR A 72 -6.12 8.06 6.02
N VAL A 73 -6.80 7.65 4.96
CA VAL A 73 -6.29 7.78 3.60
C VAL A 73 -6.63 9.13 2.98
N ARG A 74 -5.90 9.50 1.93
CA ARG A 74 -6.16 10.68 1.13
C ARG A 74 -5.94 10.38 -0.34
N GLN A 75 -6.40 11.27 -1.18
CA GLN A 75 -6.10 11.19 -2.62
C GLN A 75 -4.62 11.46 -2.86
N PRO A 76 -4.02 10.87 -3.91
CA PRO A 76 -2.63 11.14 -4.23
C PRO A 76 -2.43 12.60 -4.67
N PHE A 77 -1.28 13.14 -4.32
CA PHE A 77 -0.85 14.43 -4.84
C PHE A 77 -0.39 14.27 -6.29
N GLU A 78 -0.36 15.38 -7.03
CA GLU A 78 0.03 15.35 -8.44
C GLU A 78 1.42 14.74 -8.65
N ASN A 79 2.37 15.02 -7.77
CA ASN A 79 3.72 14.49 -7.86
C ASN A 79 3.84 13.02 -7.46
N GLU A 80 2.75 12.41 -6.98
CA GLU A 80 2.70 10.99 -6.61
C GLU A 80 2.10 10.10 -7.70
N LEU A 81 1.53 10.69 -8.71
CA LEU A 81 0.84 9.96 -9.80
C LEU A 81 1.76 9.05 -10.65
#